data_92b296894b82541cd282b845cd7638c7
#
_entry.id   92b296894b82541cd282b845cd7638c7
#
_cell.length_a   1.000
_cell.length_b   1.000
_cell.length_c   1.000
_cell.angle_alpha   90.00
_cell.angle_beta   90.00
_cell.angle_gamma   90.00
#
_symmetry.space_group_name_H-M   'P 1'
#
loop_
_entity.id
_entity.type
_entity.pdbx_description
1 polymer ?
#
loop_
_entity_poly.entity_id
_entity_poly.type
_entity_poly.pdbx_seq_one_letter_code
_entity_poly.pdbx_strand_id
1 'polypeptide(L)'
;MEQTHFSNSVRTGKVEIQSPSRSLIDLVGKSYINAVCSGRAFLEGLDPAALWALAEEQVDFIPVEFRNRLDELVDYIGQQVSEPLDDSARGAGTNSFTKASRPGMAPLSGLGFIRINEDGKAYLVSKSEHYHASLGHSFPGYRLLENARQLGIPNATHNNTRGHITRLLEQELIRTANGIERNHPKDLKSVIDSTEPHVLNRVINLETGSLAVEAGLKMMLARFYRLEDTTERPKYDGRVPVVLVMADRAGGKKANYHGTTLFTQFMRGMWPELANRLEENKVFVTKAVSINDIAHFEQLVQEYDRKPYKIAGFFHEIILMNYGGIRLEEDFLKKAYAICHEHDIPTMVDEIQSCSWSPEFFLFREYGLQPDFVTVGKGFPGGEYPASHILTTAEMDNLNQFGALVTNGQEELASLAYLVTMEFIQANHDYISGIGKYYEGELRSLLKRYPHIISEIEGQRHLSSIFFFKAEQALEFIHYLNAKCIDISAQTYKSDCPPAALTKLPLISSPKMVDFLIRNMDEALQRIK
;
A
#
# COMPACT_ATOMS: atom_id res chain seq x y z
N MET A 1 11.57 7.97 25.58
CA MET A 1 12.11 9.35 25.52
C MET A 1 12.33 9.86 24.11
N GLU A 2 12.86 9.09 23.18
CA GLU A 2 13.04 9.51 21.77
C GLU A 2 11.72 9.78 21.03
N GLN A 3 10.68 8.99 21.24
CA GLN A 3 9.38 9.18 20.59
C GLN A 3 8.70 10.51 20.95
N THR A 4 8.84 10.97 22.18
CA THR A 4 8.30 12.28 22.62
C THR A 4 9.08 13.47 22.07
N HIS A 5 10.35 13.29 21.77
CA HIS A 5 11.20 14.37 21.25
C HIS A 5 10.88 14.66 19.77
N PHE A 6 10.63 13.63 18.97
CA PHE A 6 10.32 13.75 17.52
C PHE A 6 8.90 14.31 17.28
N SER A 7 7.90 13.88 18.05
CA SER A 7 6.53 14.42 17.96
C SER A 7 6.45 15.91 18.30
N ASN A 8 7.20 16.32 19.32
CA ASN A 8 7.32 17.73 19.67
C ASN A 8 8.08 18.56 18.60
N SER A 9 9.02 17.97 17.86
CA SER A 9 9.79 18.69 16.84
C SER A 9 8.96 19.02 15.60
N VAL A 10 8.04 18.14 15.18
CA VAL A 10 7.08 18.43 14.10
C VAL A 10 6.05 19.48 14.54
N ARG A 11 5.48 19.32 15.75
CA ARG A 11 4.52 20.28 16.33
C ARG A 11 5.13 21.67 16.53
N THR A 12 6.41 21.75 16.85
CA THR A 12 7.13 23.03 17.06
C THR A 12 7.78 23.58 15.79
N GLY A 13 7.55 22.98 14.62
CA GLY A 13 8.12 23.41 13.35
C GLY A 13 9.63 23.19 13.20
N LYS A 14 10.25 22.34 14.04
CA LYS A 14 11.67 21.98 13.93
C LYS A 14 11.96 20.97 12.82
N VAL A 15 10.96 20.16 12.44
CA VAL A 15 10.99 19.28 11.28
C VAL A 15 9.88 19.72 10.35
N GLU A 16 10.26 20.33 9.22
CA GLU A 16 9.34 20.84 8.22
C GLU A 16 9.28 19.89 7.02
N ILE A 17 8.11 19.88 6.36
CA ILE A 17 7.95 19.19 5.10
C ILE A 17 8.82 19.88 4.04
N GLN A 18 9.60 19.07 3.32
CA GLN A 18 10.46 19.52 2.24
C GLN A 18 9.71 19.51 0.91
N SER A 19 9.91 20.54 0.10
CA SER A 19 9.41 20.59 -1.27
C SER A 19 10.57 20.33 -2.24
N PRO A 20 10.86 19.08 -2.63
CA PRO A 20 11.82 18.85 -3.69
C PRO A 20 11.31 19.50 -4.97
N SER A 21 12.20 20.14 -5.72
CA SER A 21 11.94 20.67 -7.05
C SER A 21 12.60 19.75 -8.07
N ARG A 22 11.86 19.28 -9.06
CA ARG A 22 12.35 18.33 -10.08
C ARG A 22 11.76 18.64 -11.44
N SER A 23 12.55 18.37 -12.46
CA SER A 23 12.10 18.32 -13.86
C SER A 23 11.95 16.88 -14.33
N LEU A 24 11.37 16.68 -15.53
CA LEU A 24 11.37 15.35 -16.17
C LEU A 24 12.81 14.87 -16.43
N ILE A 25 13.73 15.78 -16.79
CA ILE A 25 15.13 15.43 -17.02
C ILE A 25 15.77 14.82 -15.76
N ASP A 26 15.45 15.38 -14.58
CA ASP A 26 15.98 14.89 -13.30
C ASP A 26 15.49 13.46 -12.98
N LEU A 27 14.25 13.15 -13.34
CA LEU A 27 13.65 11.84 -13.04
C LEU A 27 13.97 10.76 -14.07
N VAL A 28 13.92 11.10 -15.37
CA VAL A 28 13.99 10.07 -16.42
C VAL A 28 15.25 10.18 -17.32
N GLY A 29 16.07 11.18 -17.09
CA GLY A 29 17.38 11.36 -17.71
C GLY A 29 17.36 12.12 -19.05
N LYS A 30 18.43 12.87 -19.25
CA LYS A 30 18.61 13.78 -20.40
C LYS A 30 18.56 13.07 -21.75
N SER A 31 19.17 11.88 -21.85
CA SER A 31 19.24 11.13 -23.12
C SER A 31 17.84 10.68 -23.58
N TYR A 32 17.01 10.21 -22.65
CA TYR A 32 15.64 9.82 -22.93
C TYR A 32 14.79 11.03 -23.40
N ILE A 33 14.87 12.13 -22.67
CA ILE A 33 14.13 13.37 -23.01
C ILE A 33 14.56 13.91 -24.38
N ASN A 34 15.85 13.84 -24.72
CA ASN A 34 16.32 14.23 -26.05
C ASN A 34 15.64 13.43 -27.18
N ALA A 35 15.54 12.11 -26.99
CA ALA A 35 14.87 11.24 -27.95
C ALA A 35 13.36 11.54 -28.03
N VAL A 36 12.71 11.76 -26.90
CA VAL A 36 11.28 12.13 -26.82
C VAL A 36 11.01 13.45 -27.54
N CYS A 37 11.74 14.52 -27.20
CA CYS A 37 11.55 15.83 -27.82
C CYS A 37 11.81 15.80 -29.34
N SER A 38 12.86 15.10 -29.78
CA SER A 38 13.17 14.95 -31.21
C SER A 38 12.07 14.18 -31.95
N GLY A 39 11.59 13.10 -31.36
CA GLY A 39 10.49 12.31 -31.93
C GLY A 39 9.17 13.11 -32.00
N ARG A 40 8.81 13.79 -30.92
CA ARG A 40 7.60 14.61 -30.86
C ARG A 40 7.65 15.78 -31.85
N ALA A 41 8.78 16.48 -31.92
CA ALA A 41 8.99 17.56 -32.89
C ALA A 41 8.80 17.08 -34.32
N PHE A 42 9.34 15.91 -34.67
CA PHE A 42 9.17 15.31 -36.02
C PHE A 42 7.71 14.95 -36.29
N LEU A 43 7.02 14.31 -35.33
CA LEU A 43 5.64 13.85 -35.52
C LEU A 43 4.63 14.99 -35.68
N GLU A 44 4.82 16.10 -35.01
CA GLU A 44 3.85 17.20 -35.01
C GLU A 44 4.35 18.50 -35.64
N GLY A 45 5.59 18.53 -36.13
CA GLY A 45 6.18 19.73 -36.74
C GLY A 45 6.41 20.85 -35.71
N LEU A 46 6.66 20.50 -34.44
CA LEU A 46 6.87 21.44 -33.34
C LEU A 46 8.34 21.89 -33.25
N ASP A 47 8.55 23.05 -32.60
CA ASP A 47 9.91 23.49 -32.26
C ASP A 47 10.50 22.61 -31.13
N PRO A 48 11.63 21.92 -31.36
CA PRO A 48 12.29 21.14 -30.32
C PRO A 48 12.67 21.96 -29.08
N ALA A 49 12.97 23.24 -29.22
CA ALA A 49 13.35 24.11 -28.10
C ALA A 49 12.20 24.33 -27.11
N ALA A 50 10.96 24.48 -27.60
CA ALA A 50 9.78 24.60 -26.75
C ALA A 50 9.49 23.31 -25.96
N LEU A 51 9.65 22.14 -26.62
CA LEU A 51 9.50 20.84 -25.96
C LEU A 51 10.58 20.61 -24.90
N TRP A 52 11.79 21.04 -25.20
CA TRP A 52 12.90 20.95 -24.26
C TRP A 52 12.66 21.82 -23.01
N ALA A 53 12.21 23.07 -23.20
CA ALA A 53 11.89 23.96 -22.11
C ALA A 53 10.80 23.38 -21.16
N LEU A 54 9.80 22.69 -21.74
CA LEU A 54 8.78 21.99 -20.96
C LEU A 54 9.39 20.82 -20.14
N ALA A 55 10.35 20.09 -20.73
CA ALA A 55 11.02 18.98 -20.04
C ALA A 55 11.96 19.43 -18.92
N GLU A 56 12.51 20.66 -19.03
CA GLU A 56 13.37 21.31 -18.02
C GLU A 56 12.58 22.05 -16.94
N GLU A 57 11.26 22.22 -17.10
CA GLU A 57 10.42 22.91 -16.11
C GLU A 57 10.60 22.28 -14.74
N GLN A 58 11.08 23.09 -13.79
CA GLN A 58 11.20 22.67 -12.39
C GLN A 58 9.82 22.74 -11.71
N VAL A 59 9.38 21.61 -11.18
CA VAL A 59 8.11 21.48 -10.48
C VAL A 59 8.38 21.30 -9.00
N ASP A 60 7.92 22.25 -8.21
CA ASP A 60 7.93 22.14 -6.75
C ASP A 60 6.84 21.17 -6.30
N PHE A 61 7.23 20.12 -5.55
CA PHE A 61 6.31 19.05 -5.20
C PHE A 61 5.25 19.45 -4.19
N ILE A 62 5.58 20.37 -3.28
CA ILE A 62 4.63 20.84 -2.27
C ILE A 62 4.90 22.32 -1.93
N PRO A 63 4.54 23.25 -2.83
CA PRO A 63 4.74 24.70 -2.64
C PRO A 63 4.17 25.21 -1.32
N VAL A 64 4.73 26.30 -0.80
CA VAL A 64 4.28 26.92 0.45
C VAL A 64 2.81 27.35 0.36
N GLU A 65 2.40 27.89 -0.79
CA GLU A 65 1.02 28.33 -1.05
C GLU A 65 0.03 27.16 -0.97
N PHE A 66 0.40 26.00 -1.51
CA PHE A 66 -0.40 24.78 -1.41
C PHE A 66 -0.58 24.34 0.04
N ARG A 67 0.50 24.33 0.83
CA ARG A 67 0.46 23.96 2.27
C ARG A 67 -0.40 24.94 3.07
N ASN A 68 -0.18 26.24 2.89
CA ASN A 68 -0.95 27.29 3.57
C ASN A 68 -2.45 27.16 3.24
N ARG A 69 -2.77 26.89 1.97
CA ARG A 69 -4.16 26.70 1.57
C ARG A 69 -4.79 25.46 2.21
N LEU A 70 -4.06 24.35 2.32
CA LEU A 70 -4.53 23.16 3.03
C LEU A 70 -4.86 23.46 4.50
N ASP A 71 -3.98 24.17 5.17
CA ASP A 71 -4.20 24.55 6.58
C ASP A 71 -5.40 25.50 6.75
N GLU A 72 -5.60 26.46 5.84
CA GLU A 72 -6.81 27.29 5.83
C GLU A 72 -8.08 26.44 5.66
N LEU A 73 -8.06 25.46 4.74
CA LEU A 73 -9.22 24.63 4.43
C LEU A 73 -9.66 23.74 5.59
N VAL A 74 -8.81 23.45 6.56
CA VAL A 74 -9.21 22.70 7.77
C VAL A 74 -10.39 23.36 8.50
N ASP A 75 -10.46 24.69 8.49
CA ASP A 75 -11.52 25.45 9.17
C ASP A 75 -12.88 25.39 8.44
N TYR A 76 -12.90 24.88 7.20
CA TYR A 76 -14.11 24.74 6.39
C TYR A 76 -14.68 23.32 6.41
N ILE A 77 -14.03 22.36 7.07
CA ILE A 77 -14.52 20.97 7.15
C ILE A 77 -15.90 20.95 7.79
N GLY A 78 -16.85 20.28 7.14
CA GLY A 78 -18.26 20.20 7.53
C GLY A 78 -19.13 21.35 7.01
N GLN A 79 -18.57 22.39 6.42
CA GLN A 79 -19.33 23.51 5.86
C GLN A 79 -19.77 23.24 4.42
N GLN A 80 -20.92 23.80 4.06
CA GLN A 80 -21.38 23.90 2.67
C GLN A 80 -20.51 24.93 1.94
N VAL A 81 -19.76 24.52 0.93
CA VAL A 81 -18.79 25.36 0.21
C VAL A 81 -19.05 25.43 -1.28
N SER A 82 -19.91 24.59 -1.80
CA SER A 82 -20.40 24.62 -3.18
C SER A 82 -21.87 24.20 -3.26
N GLU A 83 -22.51 24.41 -4.41
CA GLU A 83 -23.82 23.85 -4.71
C GLU A 83 -23.71 22.32 -4.72
N PRO A 84 -24.71 21.60 -4.18
CA PRO A 84 -24.79 20.14 -4.29
C PRO A 84 -25.04 19.71 -5.74
N LEU A 85 -24.65 18.48 -6.08
CA LEU A 85 -24.99 17.88 -7.37
C LEU A 85 -26.40 17.26 -7.29
N ASP A 86 -27.39 17.96 -7.83
CA ASP A 86 -28.80 17.53 -7.75
C ASP A 86 -29.16 16.41 -8.75
N ASP A 87 -28.39 16.28 -9.84
CA ASP A 87 -28.67 15.31 -10.93
C ASP A 87 -27.48 14.32 -11.07
N SER A 88 -27.19 13.59 -10.01
CA SER A 88 -26.15 12.56 -10.02
C SER A 88 -26.63 11.32 -10.77
N ALA A 89 -25.80 10.81 -11.70
CA ALA A 89 -26.13 9.63 -12.48
C ALA A 89 -26.28 8.39 -11.59
N ARG A 90 -27.41 7.69 -11.74
CA ARG A 90 -27.71 6.50 -10.94
C ARG A 90 -26.75 5.32 -11.18
N GLY A 91 -26.18 5.21 -12.39
CA GLY A 91 -25.32 4.09 -12.78
C GLY A 91 -26.08 2.75 -12.89
N ALA A 92 -25.32 1.68 -13.12
CA ALA A 92 -25.81 0.30 -13.26
C ALA A 92 -24.96 -0.67 -12.41
N GLY A 93 -24.64 -0.28 -11.19
CA GLY A 93 -23.81 -1.07 -10.27
C GLY A 93 -24.51 -2.34 -9.79
N THR A 94 -23.71 -3.35 -9.44
CA THR A 94 -24.20 -4.57 -8.81
C THR A 94 -24.73 -4.31 -7.39
N ASN A 95 -25.48 -5.26 -6.84
CA ASN A 95 -25.92 -5.19 -5.45
C ASN A 95 -24.77 -5.00 -4.44
N SER A 96 -23.59 -5.52 -4.75
CA SER A 96 -22.40 -5.34 -3.91
C SER A 96 -21.96 -3.88 -3.88
N PHE A 97 -21.91 -3.20 -5.03
CA PHE A 97 -21.62 -1.76 -5.09
C PHE A 97 -22.71 -0.93 -4.42
N THR A 98 -23.97 -1.27 -4.63
CA THR A 98 -25.09 -0.56 -3.99
C THR A 98 -24.99 -0.60 -2.46
N LYS A 99 -24.58 -1.75 -1.89
CA LYS A 99 -24.37 -1.89 -0.44
C LYS A 99 -23.11 -1.17 0.07
N ALA A 100 -22.06 -1.07 -0.75
CA ALA A 100 -20.81 -0.41 -0.40
C ALA A 100 -20.85 1.11 -0.58
N SER A 101 -21.66 1.60 -1.53
CA SER A 101 -21.75 3.01 -1.87
C SER A 101 -22.59 3.79 -0.84
N ARG A 102 -22.18 5.02 -0.61
CA ARG A 102 -22.93 5.99 0.21
C ARG A 102 -23.29 7.17 -0.67
N PRO A 103 -24.59 7.40 -0.98
CA PRO A 103 -25.01 8.57 -1.75
C PRO A 103 -24.49 9.87 -1.15
N GLY A 104 -24.12 10.83 -1.98
CA GLY A 104 -23.57 12.12 -1.56
C GLY A 104 -22.11 12.09 -1.10
N MET A 105 -21.49 10.90 -0.98
CA MET A 105 -20.09 10.77 -0.54
C MET A 105 -19.09 10.75 -1.69
N ALA A 106 -19.54 10.71 -2.95
CA ALA A 106 -18.64 10.73 -4.10
C ALA A 106 -17.95 12.10 -4.22
N PRO A 107 -16.62 12.14 -4.47
CA PRO A 107 -15.88 13.37 -4.58
C PRO A 107 -16.17 14.07 -5.92
N LEU A 108 -16.44 15.38 -5.87
CA LEU A 108 -16.53 16.26 -7.03
C LEU A 108 -15.19 16.95 -7.30
N SER A 109 -14.46 17.29 -6.24
CA SER A 109 -13.17 17.97 -6.32
C SER A 109 -12.34 17.66 -5.07
N GLY A 110 -11.02 17.79 -5.17
CA GLY A 110 -10.14 17.54 -4.04
C GLY A 110 -8.85 18.34 -4.10
N LEU A 111 -8.32 18.69 -2.92
CA LEU A 111 -7.02 19.33 -2.73
C LEU A 111 -6.36 18.77 -1.47
N GLY A 112 -5.22 18.11 -1.62
CA GLY A 112 -4.52 17.46 -0.51
C GLY A 112 -5.43 16.50 0.27
N PHE A 113 -5.57 16.71 1.56
CA PHE A 113 -6.40 15.90 2.45
C PHE A 113 -7.87 16.42 2.57
N ILE A 114 -8.28 17.35 1.73
CA ILE A 114 -9.66 17.89 1.67
C ILE A 114 -10.30 17.49 0.35
N ARG A 115 -11.58 17.13 0.37
CA ARG A 115 -12.40 16.95 -0.81
C ARG A 115 -13.77 17.60 -0.65
N ILE A 116 -14.38 17.98 -1.76
CA ILE A 116 -15.79 18.40 -1.84
C ILE A 116 -16.57 17.23 -2.42
N ASN A 117 -17.62 16.79 -1.72
CA ASN A 117 -18.47 15.71 -2.17
C ASN A 117 -19.72 16.22 -2.93
N GLU A 118 -20.51 15.28 -3.50
CA GLU A 118 -21.74 15.60 -4.24
C GLU A 118 -22.75 16.43 -3.42
N ASP A 119 -22.71 16.35 -2.09
CA ASP A 119 -23.52 17.20 -1.21
C ASP A 119 -23.00 18.64 -1.07
N GLY A 120 -21.91 18.98 -1.74
CA GLY A 120 -21.28 20.30 -1.74
C GLY A 120 -20.52 20.69 -0.46
N LYS A 121 -20.34 19.76 0.47
CA LYS A 121 -19.62 20.01 1.72
C LYS A 121 -18.15 19.65 1.62
N ALA A 122 -17.33 20.33 2.44
CA ALA A 122 -15.92 20.01 2.59
C ALA A 122 -15.72 18.86 3.59
N TYR A 123 -14.99 17.83 3.15
CA TYR A 123 -14.68 16.62 3.92
C TYR A 123 -13.19 16.48 4.19
N LEU A 124 -12.84 16.01 5.39
CA LEU A 124 -11.49 15.56 5.71
C LEU A 124 -11.32 14.10 5.27
N VAL A 125 -10.28 13.84 4.47
CA VAL A 125 -9.89 12.50 4.02
C VAL A 125 -8.92 11.87 5.02
N SER A 126 -9.43 11.34 6.13
CA SER A 126 -8.59 10.71 7.16
C SER A 126 -8.19 9.25 6.84
N LYS A 127 -8.61 8.73 5.68
CA LYS A 127 -8.27 7.39 5.18
C LYS A 127 -7.57 7.41 3.83
N SER A 128 -6.99 8.54 3.39
CA SER A 128 -6.31 8.67 2.10
C SER A 128 -7.13 8.07 0.94
N GLU A 129 -8.42 8.45 0.82
CA GLU A 129 -9.39 7.86 -0.12
C GLU A 129 -9.41 6.32 -0.07
N HIS A 130 -9.66 5.79 1.10
CA HIS A 130 -9.63 4.35 1.34
C HIS A 130 -8.27 3.73 0.98
N TYR A 131 -7.20 4.44 1.40
CA TYR A 131 -5.81 4.00 1.27
C TYR A 131 -5.22 4.12 -0.14
N HIS A 132 -5.81 4.94 -1.00
CA HIS A 132 -5.45 5.06 -2.41
C HIS A 132 -4.63 6.32 -2.70
N ALA A 133 -4.96 7.46 -2.12
CA ALA A 133 -4.28 8.74 -2.34
C ALA A 133 -3.28 9.05 -1.21
N SER A 134 -2.08 8.49 -1.29
CA SER A 134 -1.02 8.67 -0.27
C SER A 134 -0.58 10.12 -0.12
N LEU A 135 -0.54 10.87 -1.21
CA LEU A 135 -0.18 12.29 -1.26
C LEU A 135 -1.41 13.21 -1.34
N GLY A 136 -2.61 12.65 -1.09
CA GLY A 136 -3.86 13.40 -1.21
C GLY A 136 -4.25 13.71 -2.65
N HIS A 137 -5.23 14.60 -2.81
CA HIS A 137 -5.74 15.04 -4.11
C HIS A 137 -4.89 16.15 -4.70
N SER A 138 -4.80 16.21 -6.02
CA SER A 138 -4.16 17.32 -6.78
C SER A 138 -2.76 17.65 -6.25
N PHE A 139 -1.97 16.64 -5.94
CA PHE A 139 -0.60 16.82 -5.46
C PHE A 139 0.24 17.52 -6.54
N PRO A 140 0.86 18.68 -6.24
CA PRO A 140 1.49 19.51 -7.28
C PRO A 140 2.64 18.83 -8.02
N GLY A 141 3.38 17.91 -7.39
CA GLY A 141 4.44 17.13 -8.04
C GLY A 141 3.96 16.31 -9.23
N TYR A 142 2.67 15.94 -9.30
CA TYR A 142 2.10 15.23 -10.46
C TYR A 142 1.89 16.11 -11.70
N ARG A 143 2.18 17.41 -11.64
CA ARG A 143 2.32 18.25 -12.83
C ARG A 143 3.35 17.66 -13.83
N LEU A 144 4.35 16.93 -13.33
CA LEU A 144 5.29 16.21 -14.20
C LEU A 144 4.61 15.17 -15.10
N LEU A 145 3.49 14.57 -14.70
CA LEU A 145 2.68 13.68 -15.55
C LEU A 145 2.02 14.46 -16.70
N GLU A 146 1.56 15.68 -16.42
CA GLU A 146 0.97 16.55 -17.44
C GLU A 146 2.02 16.98 -18.44
N ASN A 147 3.20 17.37 -17.98
CA ASN A 147 4.35 17.71 -18.82
C ASN A 147 4.74 16.51 -19.70
N ALA A 148 4.80 15.30 -19.13
CA ALA A 148 5.09 14.07 -19.87
C ALA A 148 4.04 13.77 -20.96
N ARG A 149 2.75 13.99 -20.68
CA ARG A 149 1.67 13.87 -21.69
C ARG A 149 1.83 14.91 -22.81
N GLN A 150 2.15 16.15 -22.49
CA GLN A 150 2.39 17.20 -23.50
C GLN A 150 3.60 16.90 -24.38
N LEU A 151 4.65 16.29 -23.83
CA LEU A 151 5.78 15.77 -24.59
C LEU A 151 5.43 14.56 -25.46
N GLY A 152 4.23 14.00 -25.34
CA GLY A 152 3.77 12.86 -26.11
C GLY A 152 4.35 11.53 -25.64
N ILE A 153 4.79 11.42 -24.38
CA ILE A 153 5.20 10.14 -23.80
C ILE A 153 3.97 9.24 -23.77
N PRO A 154 4.00 8.07 -24.45
CA PRO A 154 2.83 7.20 -24.55
C PRO A 154 2.59 6.48 -23.22
N ASN A 155 1.30 6.29 -22.87
CA ASN A 155 0.92 5.49 -21.72
C ASN A 155 0.36 4.10 -22.11
N ALA A 156 -0.25 4.00 -23.30
CA ALA A 156 -0.77 2.73 -23.84
C ALA A 156 0.39 1.86 -24.35
N THR A 157 0.97 1.09 -23.44
CA THR A 157 2.07 0.16 -23.73
C THR A 157 1.65 -1.28 -23.41
N HIS A 158 2.41 -2.24 -23.86
CA HIS A 158 2.19 -3.67 -23.66
C HIS A 158 3.46 -4.30 -23.07
N ASN A 159 3.37 -5.46 -22.46
CA ASN A 159 4.50 -6.14 -21.83
C ASN A 159 5.71 -6.36 -22.77
N ASN A 160 5.49 -6.51 -24.07
CA ASN A 160 6.56 -6.61 -25.08
C ASN A 160 7.12 -5.23 -25.52
N THR A 161 6.49 -4.13 -25.11
CA THR A 161 6.93 -2.75 -25.37
C THR A 161 7.29 -2.00 -24.11
N ARG A 162 7.63 -2.72 -23.01
CA ARG A 162 8.08 -2.18 -21.74
C ARG A 162 9.16 -1.10 -21.91
N GLY A 163 8.82 0.13 -21.54
CA GLY A 163 9.57 1.31 -21.90
C GLY A 163 10.70 1.68 -20.93
N HIS A 164 11.26 2.85 -21.12
CA HIS A 164 12.40 3.35 -20.34
C HIS A 164 12.02 3.70 -18.90
N ILE A 165 10.90 4.41 -18.71
CA ILE A 165 10.48 4.88 -17.38
C ILE A 165 10.08 3.68 -16.52
N THR A 166 9.39 2.69 -17.09
CA THR A 166 9.04 1.45 -16.39
C THR A 166 10.29 0.71 -15.92
N ARG A 167 11.32 0.61 -16.75
CA ARG A 167 12.61 -0.03 -16.36
C ARG A 167 13.37 0.78 -15.31
N LEU A 168 13.29 2.10 -15.34
CA LEU A 168 13.83 2.94 -14.27
C LEU A 168 13.11 2.70 -12.93
N LEU A 169 11.78 2.59 -12.96
CA LEU A 169 11.01 2.26 -11.77
C LEU A 169 11.41 0.91 -11.19
N GLU A 170 11.56 -0.12 -12.04
CA GLU A 170 12.02 -1.45 -11.60
C GLU A 170 13.38 -1.36 -10.87
N GLN A 171 14.33 -0.61 -11.43
CA GLN A 171 15.63 -0.40 -10.79
C GLN A 171 15.50 0.36 -9.46
N GLU A 172 14.65 1.37 -9.40
CA GLU A 172 14.44 2.17 -8.18
C GLU A 172 13.73 1.36 -7.08
N LEU A 173 12.80 0.48 -7.45
CA LEU A 173 12.17 -0.47 -6.52
C LEU A 173 13.21 -1.44 -5.93
N ILE A 174 14.04 -2.06 -6.78
CA ILE A 174 15.10 -2.97 -6.33
C ILE A 174 16.12 -2.23 -5.47
N ARG A 175 16.55 -1.03 -5.89
CA ARG A 175 17.46 -0.20 -5.12
C ARG A 175 16.92 0.06 -3.71
N THR A 176 15.66 0.51 -3.62
CA THR A 176 15.03 0.88 -2.36
C THR A 176 14.78 -0.34 -1.47
N ALA A 177 14.32 -1.46 -2.04
CA ALA A 177 14.07 -2.69 -1.30
C ALA A 177 15.34 -3.28 -0.66
N ASN A 178 16.50 -3.08 -1.30
CA ASN A 178 17.80 -3.53 -0.78
C ASN A 178 18.58 -2.44 -0.01
N GLY A 179 18.00 -1.26 0.20
CA GLY A 179 18.64 -0.20 0.97
C GLY A 179 19.89 0.41 0.32
N ILE A 180 19.97 0.38 -1.01
CA ILE A 180 21.11 0.91 -1.75
C ILE A 180 20.92 2.40 -1.97
N GLU A 181 21.94 3.21 -1.70
CA GLU A 181 21.94 4.64 -1.98
C GLU A 181 22.06 4.92 -3.49
N ARG A 182 21.46 6.04 -3.96
CA ARG A 182 21.46 6.41 -5.38
C ARG A 182 22.85 6.62 -5.99
N ASN A 183 23.82 7.03 -5.18
CA ASN A 183 25.21 7.25 -5.61
C ASN A 183 26.02 5.95 -5.74
N HIS A 184 25.41 4.76 -5.52
CA HIS A 184 26.06 3.46 -5.59
C HIS A 184 25.54 2.57 -6.75
N PRO A 185 25.68 2.98 -8.04
CA PRO A 185 25.14 2.23 -9.18
C PRO A 185 25.80 0.85 -9.37
N LYS A 186 27.02 0.65 -8.88
CA LYS A 186 27.71 -0.66 -8.93
C LYS A 186 27.07 -1.66 -8.00
N ASP A 187 26.62 -1.22 -6.83
CA ASP A 187 25.95 -2.09 -5.85
C ASP A 187 24.58 -2.50 -6.37
N LEU A 188 23.83 -1.56 -6.98
CA LEU A 188 22.56 -1.88 -7.65
C LEU A 188 22.77 -2.93 -8.76
N LYS A 189 23.78 -2.75 -9.61
CA LYS A 189 24.09 -3.74 -10.65
C LYS A 189 24.41 -5.10 -10.05
N SER A 190 25.23 -5.15 -8.99
CA SER A 190 25.58 -6.40 -8.29
C SER A 190 24.34 -7.11 -7.74
N VAL A 191 23.39 -6.36 -7.18
CA VAL A 191 22.12 -6.92 -6.67
C VAL A 191 21.24 -7.44 -7.80
N ILE A 192 21.08 -6.70 -8.91
CA ILE A 192 20.30 -7.15 -10.07
C ILE A 192 20.87 -8.44 -10.68
N ASP A 193 22.20 -8.58 -10.71
CA ASP A 193 22.89 -9.75 -11.25
C ASP A 193 23.03 -10.91 -10.23
N SER A 194 22.60 -10.71 -8.96
CA SER A 194 22.73 -11.70 -7.90
C SER A 194 21.85 -12.93 -8.11
N THR A 195 22.38 -14.09 -7.71
CA THR A 195 21.63 -15.35 -7.58
C THR A 195 21.55 -15.84 -6.13
N GLU A 196 21.99 -15.00 -5.19
CA GLU A 196 21.92 -15.33 -3.77
C GLU A 196 20.45 -15.44 -3.29
N PRO A 197 20.15 -16.35 -2.36
CA PRO A 197 18.80 -16.51 -1.84
C PRO A 197 18.34 -15.25 -1.10
N HIS A 198 17.04 -15.01 -1.08
CA HIS A 198 16.37 -13.91 -0.38
C HIS A 198 16.82 -12.50 -0.83
N VAL A 199 17.50 -12.35 -1.98
CA VAL A 199 17.82 -11.06 -2.58
C VAL A 199 16.73 -10.66 -3.55
N LEU A 200 15.97 -9.62 -3.21
CA LEU A 200 14.93 -9.07 -4.09
C LEU A 200 15.57 -8.38 -5.29
N ASN A 201 15.47 -8.95 -6.48
CA ASN A 201 16.14 -8.44 -7.67
C ASN A 201 15.38 -8.65 -8.99
N ARG A 202 14.11 -9.02 -8.90
CA ARG A 202 13.19 -9.14 -10.03
C ARG A 202 11.90 -8.40 -9.72
N VAL A 203 11.28 -7.83 -10.76
CA VAL A 203 10.00 -7.12 -10.66
C VAL A 203 9.07 -7.59 -11.77
N ILE A 204 7.82 -7.89 -11.42
CA ILE A 204 6.72 -8.05 -12.38
C ILE A 204 5.77 -6.88 -12.19
N ASN A 205 5.51 -6.16 -13.27
CA ASN A 205 4.58 -5.03 -13.30
C ASN A 205 3.17 -5.53 -13.59
N LEU A 206 2.21 -5.11 -12.75
CA LEU A 206 0.83 -5.56 -12.76
C LEU A 206 -0.12 -4.37 -12.50
N GLU A 207 -1.43 -4.59 -12.53
CA GLU A 207 -2.43 -3.52 -12.38
C GLU A 207 -3.06 -3.44 -10.98
N THR A 208 -3.09 -4.54 -10.25
CA THR A 208 -3.77 -4.60 -8.95
C THR A 208 -3.06 -5.57 -8.00
N GLY A 209 -3.10 -5.25 -6.70
CA GLY A 209 -2.53 -6.09 -5.66
C GLY A 209 -3.04 -7.53 -5.66
N SER A 210 -4.29 -7.77 -6.06
CA SER A 210 -4.82 -9.13 -6.21
C SER A 210 -4.03 -9.96 -7.22
N LEU A 211 -3.62 -9.36 -8.34
CA LEU A 211 -2.79 -10.02 -9.36
C LEU A 211 -1.35 -10.17 -8.89
N ALA A 212 -0.82 -9.21 -8.13
CA ALA A 212 0.53 -9.30 -7.58
C ALA A 212 0.67 -10.46 -6.60
N VAL A 213 -0.27 -10.61 -5.66
CA VAL A 213 -0.29 -11.74 -4.73
C VAL A 213 -0.51 -13.07 -5.46
N GLU A 214 -1.41 -13.11 -6.45
CA GLU A 214 -1.64 -14.30 -7.27
C GLU A 214 -0.39 -14.70 -8.06
N ALA A 215 0.37 -13.74 -8.59
CA ALA A 215 1.63 -14.02 -9.29
C ALA A 215 2.64 -14.70 -8.36
N GLY A 216 2.82 -14.21 -7.14
CA GLY A 216 3.70 -14.85 -6.16
C GLY A 216 3.21 -16.25 -5.75
N LEU A 217 1.90 -16.43 -5.55
CA LEU A 217 1.34 -17.75 -5.29
C LEU A 217 1.61 -18.73 -6.44
N LYS A 218 1.47 -18.29 -7.70
CA LYS A 218 1.81 -19.11 -8.87
C LYS A 218 3.28 -19.50 -8.89
N MET A 219 4.20 -18.56 -8.58
CA MET A 219 5.64 -18.86 -8.47
C MET A 219 5.93 -19.90 -7.39
N MET A 220 5.24 -19.81 -6.23
CA MET A 220 5.33 -20.83 -5.19
C MET A 220 4.79 -22.19 -5.66
N LEU A 221 3.63 -22.20 -6.34
CA LEU A 221 3.01 -23.43 -6.85
C LEU A 221 3.80 -24.07 -8.00
N ALA A 222 4.56 -23.30 -8.79
CA ALA A 222 5.46 -23.82 -9.81
C ALA A 222 6.59 -24.71 -9.23
N ARG A 223 6.83 -24.65 -7.92
CA ARG A 223 7.73 -25.57 -7.20
C ARG A 223 7.09 -26.95 -6.94
N PHE A 224 5.77 -27.11 -7.19
CA PHE A 224 4.99 -28.35 -6.94
C PHE A 224 4.38 -28.93 -8.21
N TYR A 225 3.96 -28.08 -9.14
CA TYR A 225 3.24 -28.43 -10.35
C TYR A 225 3.94 -27.86 -11.58
N ARG A 226 3.97 -28.59 -12.66
CA ARG A 226 4.48 -28.10 -13.93
C ARG A 226 3.56 -27.03 -14.49
N LEU A 227 4.13 -25.98 -15.05
CA LEU A 227 3.38 -24.95 -15.77
C LEU A 227 2.88 -25.47 -17.13
N GLU A 228 3.71 -26.33 -17.77
CA GLU A 228 3.45 -26.95 -19.09
C GLU A 228 4.05 -28.36 -19.10
N ASP A 229 3.59 -29.22 -19.99
CA ASP A 229 4.09 -30.59 -20.12
C ASP A 229 5.60 -30.66 -20.40
N THR A 230 6.14 -29.61 -21.05
CA THR A 230 7.56 -29.48 -21.40
C THR A 230 8.44 -28.95 -20.27
N THR A 231 7.83 -28.43 -19.17
CA THR A 231 8.59 -27.89 -18.04
C THR A 231 9.32 -29.00 -17.29
N GLU A 232 10.50 -28.70 -16.76
CA GLU A 232 11.24 -29.59 -15.89
C GLU A 232 10.41 -30.02 -14.66
N ARG A 233 10.83 -31.14 -14.05
CA ARG A 233 10.15 -31.66 -12.88
C ARG A 233 10.29 -30.69 -11.71
N PRO A 234 9.18 -30.27 -11.05
CA PRO A 234 9.24 -29.33 -9.95
C PRO A 234 10.05 -29.86 -8.75
N LYS A 235 10.63 -28.94 -7.98
CA LYS A 235 11.44 -29.25 -6.78
C LYS A 235 10.70 -30.14 -5.77
N TYR A 236 9.39 -29.92 -5.60
CA TYR A 236 8.52 -30.65 -4.66
C TYR A 236 7.45 -31.49 -5.37
N ASP A 237 7.76 -32.02 -6.54
CA ASP A 237 6.85 -32.88 -7.28
C ASP A 237 6.30 -34.02 -6.41
N GLY A 238 4.98 -34.25 -6.49
CA GLY A 238 4.28 -35.26 -5.68
C GLY A 238 4.07 -34.91 -4.20
N ARG A 239 4.43 -33.66 -3.78
CA ARG A 239 4.06 -33.13 -2.47
C ARG A 239 2.78 -32.29 -2.58
N VAL A 240 2.04 -32.20 -1.49
CA VAL A 240 0.83 -31.38 -1.39
C VAL A 240 1.22 -29.99 -0.90
N PRO A 241 0.99 -28.91 -1.69
CA PRO A 241 1.30 -27.56 -1.26
C PRO A 241 0.39 -27.10 -0.12
N VAL A 242 0.99 -26.54 0.93
CA VAL A 242 0.28 -25.92 2.05
C VAL A 242 0.66 -24.45 2.13
N VAL A 243 -0.32 -23.56 2.14
CA VAL A 243 -0.09 -22.12 2.31
C VAL A 243 -0.44 -21.71 3.74
N LEU A 244 0.49 -21.05 4.40
CA LEU A 244 0.27 -20.42 5.70
C LEU A 244 -0.14 -18.96 5.50
N VAL A 245 -1.18 -18.52 6.21
CA VAL A 245 -1.69 -17.14 6.16
C VAL A 245 -2.13 -16.69 7.55
N MET A 246 -1.97 -15.38 7.87
CA MET A 246 -2.36 -14.90 9.19
C MET A 246 -3.88 -14.97 9.42
N ALA A 247 -4.28 -15.36 10.63
CA ALA A 247 -5.65 -15.29 11.12
C ALA A 247 -5.78 -14.22 12.22
N ASP A 248 -7.00 -14.03 12.73
CA ASP A 248 -7.25 -13.17 13.88
C ASP A 248 -6.75 -13.78 15.22
N ARG A 249 -6.84 -12.99 16.31
CA ARG A 249 -6.39 -13.41 17.66
C ARG A 249 -7.19 -14.60 18.22
N ALA A 250 -8.40 -14.81 17.77
CA ALA A 250 -9.24 -15.94 18.20
C ALA A 250 -8.95 -17.22 17.41
N GLY A 251 -8.02 -17.18 16.46
CA GLY A 251 -7.70 -18.32 15.61
C GLY A 251 -8.85 -18.70 14.67
N GLY A 252 -9.63 -17.71 14.25
CA GLY A 252 -10.79 -17.89 13.37
C GLY A 252 -10.43 -18.53 12.03
N LYS A 253 -11.41 -19.18 11.39
CA LYS A 253 -11.22 -19.84 10.10
C LYS A 253 -11.02 -18.86 8.94
N LYS A 254 -11.36 -17.58 9.11
CA LYS A 254 -11.25 -16.51 8.10
C LYS A 254 -9.93 -15.78 8.29
N ALA A 255 -8.95 -16.15 7.50
CA ALA A 255 -7.64 -15.54 7.52
C ALA A 255 -7.61 -14.14 6.88
N ASN A 256 -6.43 -13.50 6.84
CA ASN A 256 -6.23 -12.17 6.32
C ASN A 256 -6.57 -12.09 4.81
N TYR A 257 -6.86 -10.88 4.36
CA TYR A 257 -7.23 -10.60 2.98
C TYR A 257 -5.99 -10.21 2.16
N HIS A 258 -5.75 -10.97 1.09
CA HIS A 258 -4.65 -10.74 0.16
C HIS A 258 -5.10 -10.58 -1.30
N GLY A 259 -6.39 -10.41 -1.55
CA GLY A 259 -6.91 -10.20 -2.90
C GLY A 259 -8.27 -10.84 -3.16
N THR A 260 -8.72 -10.73 -4.41
CA THR A 260 -10.04 -11.19 -4.88
C THR A 260 -9.97 -12.31 -5.92
N THR A 261 -8.77 -12.82 -6.21
CA THR A 261 -8.63 -14.02 -7.04
C THR A 261 -9.15 -15.25 -6.29
N LEU A 262 -9.47 -16.33 -6.99
CA LEU A 262 -10.07 -17.51 -6.36
C LEU A 262 -9.15 -18.10 -5.28
N PHE A 263 -7.85 -18.24 -5.56
CA PHE A 263 -6.90 -18.79 -4.59
C PHE A 263 -6.68 -17.87 -3.38
N THR A 264 -6.58 -16.56 -3.57
CA THR A 264 -6.50 -15.63 -2.43
C THR A 264 -7.78 -15.63 -1.59
N GLN A 265 -8.94 -15.92 -2.19
CA GLN A 265 -10.18 -16.12 -1.46
C GLN A 265 -10.20 -17.45 -0.67
N PHE A 266 -9.60 -18.53 -1.17
CA PHE A 266 -9.38 -19.73 -0.37
C PHE A 266 -8.51 -19.46 0.85
N MET A 267 -7.42 -18.72 0.67
CA MET A 267 -6.55 -18.31 1.77
C MET A 267 -7.32 -17.55 2.86
N ARG A 268 -8.30 -16.76 2.48
CA ARG A 268 -9.19 -16.03 3.42
C ARG A 268 -10.25 -16.92 4.06
N GLY A 269 -10.42 -18.17 3.64
CA GLY A 269 -11.47 -19.08 4.11
C GLY A 269 -12.84 -18.87 3.43
N MET A 270 -12.86 -18.23 2.26
CA MET A 270 -14.03 -18.19 1.39
C MET A 270 -14.11 -19.46 0.54
N TRP A 271 -15.29 -19.73 -0.06
CA TRP A 271 -15.53 -20.94 -0.85
C TRP A 271 -15.24 -22.25 -0.07
N PRO A 272 -15.77 -22.39 1.18
CA PRO A 272 -15.34 -23.46 2.08
C PRO A 272 -15.56 -24.84 1.51
N GLU A 273 -16.65 -25.08 0.77
CA GLU A 273 -16.92 -26.38 0.15
C GLU A 273 -15.85 -26.74 -0.89
N LEU A 274 -15.48 -25.79 -1.76
CA LEU A 274 -14.46 -26.01 -2.78
C LEU A 274 -13.07 -26.18 -2.14
N ALA A 275 -12.73 -25.33 -1.18
CA ALA A 275 -11.46 -25.43 -0.44
C ALA A 275 -11.33 -26.80 0.27
N ASN A 276 -12.39 -27.27 0.92
CA ASN A 276 -12.41 -28.60 1.55
C ASN A 276 -12.18 -29.73 0.52
N ARG A 277 -12.82 -29.67 -0.64
CA ARG A 277 -12.61 -30.65 -1.72
C ARG A 277 -11.16 -30.66 -2.22
N LEU A 278 -10.51 -29.48 -2.33
CA LEU A 278 -9.10 -29.39 -2.72
C LEU A 278 -8.18 -30.01 -1.65
N GLU A 279 -8.48 -29.79 -0.38
CA GLU A 279 -7.74 -30.39 0.75
C GLU A 279 -7.94 -31.91 0.81
N GLU A 280 -9.18 -32.42 0.76
CA GLU A 280 -9.53 -33.85 0.77
C GLU A 280 -8.85 -34.61 -0.37
N ASN A 281 -8.78 -34.01 -1.57
CA ASN A 281 -8.12 -34.59 -2.72
C ASN A 281 -6.60 -34.31 -2.75
N LYS A 282 -6.05 -33.68 -1.71
CA LYS A 282 -4.61 -33.38 -1.58
C LYS A 282 -4.05 -32.58 -2.75
N VAL A 283 -4.81 -31.56 -3.20
CA VAL A 283 -4.41 -30.67 -4.29
C VAL A 283 -3.81 -29.37 -3.75
N PHE A 284 -4.48 -28.75 -2.77
CA PHE A 284 -4.08 -27.47 -2.20
C PHE A 284 -4.67 -27.33 -0.79
N VAL A 285 -3.86 -26.84 0.15
CA VAL A 285 -4.24 -26.68 1.56
C VAL A 285 -3.91 -25.29 2.02
N THR A 286 -4.82 -24.66 2.79
CA THR A 286 -4.57 -23.39 3.47
C THR A 286 -4.70 -23.60 4.98
N LYS A 287 -3.73 -23.08 5.74
CA LYS A 287 -3.77 -23.09 7.20
C LYS A 287 -3.56 -21.67 7.73
N ALA A 288 -4.43 -21.31 8.68
CA ALA A 288 -4.34 -20.01 9.34
C ALA A 288 -3.37 -20.07 10.52
N VAL A 289 -2.54 -19.05 10.64
CA VAL A 289 -1.59 -18.85 11.75
C VAL A 289 -2.19 -17.83 12.72
N SER A 290 -2.28 -18.15 14.00
CA SER A 290 -2.72 -17.21 15.02
C SER A 290 -1.78 -16.01 15.12
N ILE A 291 -2.37 -14.80 15.26
CA ILE A 291 -1.62 -13.54 15.28
C ILE A 291 -0.64 -13.54 16.47
N ASN A 292 0.64 -13.27 16.17
CA ASN A 292 1.74 -13.18 17.14
C ASN A 292 1.95 -14.46 17.99
N ASP A 293 1.53 -15.62 17.48
CA ASP A 293 1.67 -16.92 18.17
C ASP A 293 2.72 -17.79 17.46
N ILE A 294 3.97 -17.66 17.90
CA ILE A 294 5.08 -18.42 17.32
C ILE A 294 4.97 -19.92 17.60
N ALA A 295 4.39 -20.31 18.74
CA ALA A 295 4.21 -21.73 19.06
C ALA A 295 3.22 -22.40 18.11
N HIS A 296 2.14 -21.70 17.75
CA HIS A 296 1.21 -22.18 16.74
C HIS A 296 1.86 -22.24 15.34
N PHE A 297 2.71 -21.26 15.00
CA PHE A 297 3.47 -21.30 13.74
C PHE A 297 4.38 -22.52 13.67
N GLU A 298 5.16 -22.77 14.71
CA GLU A 298 6.04 -23.95 14.83
C GLU A 298 5.26 -25.28 14.75
N GLN A 299 4.12 -25.35 15.42
CA GLN A 299 3.23 -26.52 15.34
C GLN A 299 2.78 -26.79 13.90
N LEU A 300 2.35 -25.76 13.16
CA LEU A 300 1.93 -25.90 11.76
C LEU A 300 3.10 -26.35 10.87
N VAL A 301 4.31 -25.83 11.09
CA VAL A 301 5.51 -26.27 10.36
C VAL A 301 5.80 -27.76 10.65
N GLN A 302 5.77 -28.18 11.90
CA GLN A 302 5.98 -29.60 12.28
C GLN A 302 4.92 -30.52 11.66
N GLU A 303 3.68 -30.07 11.56
CA GLU A 303 2.57 -30.86 11.01
C GLU A 303 2.59 -30.92 9.48
N TYR A 304 2.86 -29.78 8.80
CA TYR A 304 2.67 -29.64 7.35
C TYR A 304 3.96 -29.55 6.53
N ASP A 305 5.14 -29.46 7.14
CA ASP A 305 6.41 -29.48 6.39
C ASP A 305 7.04 -30.88 6.31
N ARG A 306 6.21 -31.90 6.22
CA ARG A 306 6.58 -33.31 6.10
C ARG A 306 5.69 -34.06 5.12
N LYS A 307 6.19 -35.15 4.54
CA LYS A 307 5.41 -36.00 3.59
C LYS A 307 4.06 -36.39 4.15
N PRO A 308 2.96 -36.31 3.39
CA PRO A 308 2.91 -35.94 1.96
C PRO A 308 2.93 -34.43 1.70
N TYR A 309 2.87 -33.59 2.71
CA TYR A 309 2.78 -32.15 2.62
C TYR A 309 4.15 -31.47 2.48
N LYS A 310 4.14 -30.23 1.97
CA LYS A 310 5.23 -29.26 2.03
C LYS A 310 4.63 -27.88 2.09
N ILE A 311 5.10 -27.02 3.01
CA ILE A 311 4.65 -25.63 3.05
C ILE A 311 5.18 -24.92 1.83
N ALA A 312 4.27 -24.36 1.03
CA ALA A 312 4.54 -23.68 -0.22
C ALA A 312 4.91 -22.21 -0.02
N GLY A 313 4.39 -21.59 1.04
CA GLY A 313 4.71 -20.21 1.38
C GLY A 313 3.99 -19.73 2.63
N PHE A 314 4.53 -18.63 3.22
CA PHE A 314 3.94 -17.89 4.32
C PHE A 314 3.57 -16.48 3.85
N PHE A 315 2.28 -16.10 3.98
CA PHE A 315 1.72 -14.83 3.55
C PHE A 315 1.31 -13.98 4.76
N HIS A 316 1.77 -12.74 4.80
CA HIS A 316 1.38 -11.80 5.85
C HIS A 316 1.43 -10.34 5.38
N GLU A 317 0.64 -9.47 6.02
CA GLU A 317 0.92 -8.04 6.17
C GLU A 317 1.68 -7.85 7.48
N ILE A 318 2.40 -6.75 7.65
CA ILE A 318 2.99 -6.39 8.97
C ILE A 318 1.95 -5.69 9.83
N ILE A 319 1.10 -4.86 9.22
CA ILE A 319 -0.07 -4.25 9.85
C ILE A 319 -1.31 -4.81 9.15
N LEU A 320 -2.07 -5.62 9.87
CA LEU A 320 -3.22 -6.34 9.35
C LEU A 320 -4.43 -5.42 9.20
N MET A 321 -4.49 -4.64 8.13
CA MET A 321 -5.52 -3.60 7.95
C MET A 321 -6.95 -4.17 7.93
N ASN A 322 -7.14 -5.41 7.46
CA ASN A 322 -8.44 -6.08 7.51
C ASN A 322 -8.81 -6.64 8.90
N TYR A 323 -7.88 -6.57 9.85
CA TYR A 323 -8.08 -6.90 11.26
C TYR A 323 -7.95 -5.67 12.15
N GLY A 324 -8.43 -4.53 11.69
CA GLY A 324 -8.44 -3.30 12.46
C GLY A 324 -7.07 -2.66 12.64
N GLY A 325 -6.06 -3.08 11.87
CA GLY A 325 -4.71 -2.55 11.97
C GLY A 325 -3.84 -3.23 13.03
N ILE A 326 -4.18 -4.44 13.46
CA ILE A 326 -3.32 -5.22 14.38
C ILE A 326 -1.92 -5.34 13.79
N ARG A 327 -0.92 -5.04 14.59
CA ARG A 327 0.48 -5.12 14.20
C ARG A 327 1.07 -6.48 14.57
N LEU A 328 1.79 -7.09 13.61
CA LEU A 328 2.63 -8.24 13.92
C LEU A 328 3.88 -7.78 14.68
N GLU A 329 4.20 -8.51 15.74
CA GLU A 329 5.35 -8.24 16.60
C GLU A 329 6.66 -8.58 15.86
N GLU A 330 7.66 -7.75 16.06
CA GLU A 330 8.97 -7.92 15.42
C GLU A 330 9.61 -9.27 15.78
N ASP A 331 9.52 -9.67 17.05
CA ASP A 331 10.04 -10.95 17.54
C ASP A 331 9.33 -12.15 16.92
N PHE A 332 8.00 -12.06 16.72
CA PHE A 332 7.24 -13.09 16.01
C PHE A 332 7.72 -13.22 14.57
N LEU A 333 7.79 -12.09 13.85
CA LEU A 333 8.21 -12.11 12.43
C LEU A 333 9.64 -12.61 12.26
N LYS A 334 10.59 -12.15 13.07
CA LYS A 334 12.00 -12.60 12.99
C LYS A 334 12.13 -14.11 13.21
N LYS A 335 11.42 -14.66 14.20
CA LYS A 335 11.42 -16.12 14.44
C LYS A 335 10.74 -16.89 13.30
N ALA A 336 9.58 -16.42 12.83
CA ALA A 336 8.87 -17.05 11.71
C ALA A 336 9.72 -17.08 10.44
N TYR A 337 10.43 -15.97 10.13
CA TYR A 337 11.33 -15.89 8.97
C TYR A 337 12.54 -16.84 9.13
N ALA A 338 13.15 -16.92 10.31
CA ALA A 338 14.24 -17.85 10.56
C ALA A 338 13.79 -19.32 10.31
N ILE A 339 12.61 -19.70 10.79
CA ILE A 339 12.02 -21.03 10.54
C ILE A 339 11.73 -21.22 9.05
N CYS A 340 11.17 -20.21 8.38
CA CYS A 340 10.89 -20.29 6.94
C CYS A 340 12.17 -20.53 6.13
N HIS A 341 13.25 -19.80 6.42
CA HIS A 341 14.54 -19.95 5.74
C HIS A 341 15.15 -21.35 5.99
N GLU A 342 15.12 -21.84 7.24
CA GLU A 342 15.62 -23.18 7.57
C GLU A 342 14.86 -24.29 6.82
N HIS A 343 13.56 -24.11 6.63
CA HIS A 343 12.66 -25.07 6.00
C HIS A 343 12.44 -24.87 4.51
N ASP A 344 13.14 -23.95 3.83
CA ASP A 344 12.89 -23.62 2.42
C ASP A 344 11.41 -23.29 2.15
N ILE A 345 10.84 -22.43 2.99
CA ILE A 345 9.49 -21.90 2.88
C ILE A 345 9.57 -20.46 2.38
N PRO A 346 9.16 -20.17 1.15
CA PRO A 346 9.13 -18.78 0.66
C PRO A 346 8.21 -17.88 1.49
N THR A 347 8.65 -16.66 1.73
CA THR A 347 7.89 -15.66 2.50
C THR A 347 7.39 -14.56 1.60
N MET A 348 6.12 -14.17 1.77
CA MET A 348 5.53 -13.01 1.08
C MET A 348 5.05 -12.00 2.09
N VAL A 349 5.63 -10.80 2.05
CA VAL A 349 5.10 -9.64 2.75
C VAL A 349 4.23 -8.82 1.80
N ASP A 350 2.96 -8.67 2.17
CA ASP A 350 2.00 -7.86 1.43
C ASP A 350 2.07 -6.41 1.93
N GLU A 351 2.77 -5.58 1.18
CA GLU A 351 2.95 -4.14 1.47
C GLU A 351 2.00 -3.24 0.65
N ILE A 352 0.97 -3.81 0.05
CA ILE A 352 -0.04 -3.02 -0.69
C ILE A 352 -0.67 -1.93 0.18
N GLN A 353 -0.74 -2.17 1.49
CA GLN A 353 -1.29 -1.22 2.47
C GLN A 353 -0.21 -0.36 3.14
N SER A 354 1.02 -0.84 3.30
CA SER A 354 2.05 -0.23 4.15
C SER A 354 3.18 0.48 3.39
N CYS A 355 3.47 0.07 2.14
CA CYS A 355 4.46 0.77 1.33
C CYS A 355 4.12 2.27 1.20
N SER A 356 5.10 3.11 1.10
CA SER A 356 5.01 4.58 1.12
C SER A 356 4.74 5.20 2.51
N TRP A 357 4.02 4.52 3.41
CA TRP A 357 3.76 5.01 4.78
C TRP A 357 4.88 4.67 5.78
N SER A 358 5.90 3.95 5.34
CA SER A 358 7.15 3.77 6.06
C SER A 358 8.17 4.84 5.67
N PRO A 359 8.92 5.44 6.61
CA PRO A 359 10.07 6.29 6.29
C PRO A 359 11.12 5.60 5.43
N GLU A 360 11.31 4.27 5.61
CA GLU A 360 12.19 3.43 4.79
C GLU A 360 11.57 3.06 3.43
N PHE A 361 10.39 3.61 3.11
CA PHE A 361 9.54 3.29 1.98
C PHE A 361 8.83 1.94 2.12
N PHE A 362 9.58 0.86 2.37
CA PHE A 362 9.06 -0.47 2.70
C PHE A 362 9.10 -0.72 4.20
N LEU A 363 7.98 -1.16 4.76
CA LEU A 363 7.89 -1.43 6.19
C LEU A 363 8.73 -2.65 6.61
N PHE A 364 8.86 -3.67 5.74
CA PHE A 364 9.67 -4.85 6.05
C PHE A 364 11.13 -4.51 6.33
N ARG A 365 11.65 -3.42 5.75
CA ARG A 365 13.02 -2.97 6.01
C ARG A 365 13.21 -2.47 7.43
N GLU A 366 12.23 -1.76 7.99
CA GLU A 366 12.26 -1.31 9.39
C GLU A 366 12.31 -2.50 10.36
N TYR A 367 11.72 -3.64 9.97
CA TYR A 367 11.71 -4.89 10.74
C TYR A 367 12.93 -5.78 10.48
N GLY A 368 13.82 -5.38 9.56
CA GLY A 368 15.00 -6.15 9.19
C GLY A 368 14.69 -7.52 8.59
N LEU A 369 13.55 -7.65 7.89
CA LEU A 369 13.13 -8.91 7.26
C LEU A 369 13.77 -9.08 5.88
N GLN A 370 13.92 -10.34 5.46
CA GLN A 370 14.42 -10.73 4.13
C GLN A 370 13.38 -11.60 3.42
N PRO A 371 12.30 -10.99 2.87
CA PRO A 371 11.25 -11.73 2.18
C PRO A 371 11.69 -12.20 0.79
N ASP A 372 11.06 -13.27 0.30
CA ASP A 372 11.20 -13.73 -1.09
C ASP A 372 10.29 -12.98 -2.04
N PHE A 373 9.19 -12.44 -1.52
CA PHE A 373 8.20 -11.67 -2.28
C PHE A 373 7.75 -10.43 -1.50
N VAL A 374 7.64 -9.32 -2.22
CA VAL A 374 7.04 -8.07 -1.71
C VAL A 374 6.02 -7.56 -2.72
N THR A 375 4.77 -7.37 -2.31
CA THR A 375 3.74 -6.78 -3.18
C THR A 375 3.48 -5.33 -2.83
N VAL A 376 3.35 -4.46 -3.83
CA VAL A 376 3.06 -3.03 -3.69
C VAL A 376 1.94 -2.61 -4.62
N GLY A 377 1.25 -1.53 -4.27
CA GLY A 377 0.13 -1.01 -5.06
C GLY A 377 -0.66 0.06 -4.31
N LYS A 378 -1.97 0.14 -4.54
CA LYS A 378 -2.90 1.12 -3.93
C LYS A 378 -2.37 2.55 -3.99
N GLY A 379 -2.00 3.12 -2.84
CA GLY A 379 -1.57 4.50 -2.70
C GLY A 379 -0.19 4.81 -3.26
N PHE A 380 0.54 3.84 -3.74
CA PHE A 380 1.90 4.07 -4.21
C PHE A 380 1.96 4.98 -5.45
N PRO A 381 1.11 4.85 -6.49
CA PRO A 381 1.08 5.83 -7.57
C PRO A 381 0.24 7.08 -7.23
N GLY A 382 0.00 7.36 -5.95
CA GLY A 382 -0.71 8.54 -5.46
C GLY A 382 -2.19 8.63 -5.84
N GLY A 383 -2.79 7.57 -6.34
CA GLY A 383 -4.16 7.58 -6.86
C GLY A 383 -4.27 7.99 -8.34
N GLU A 384 -3.17 8.36 -8.98
CA GLU A 384 -3.17 8.82 -10.38
C GLU A 384 -3.41 7.68 -11.37
N TYR A 385 -2.95 6.47 -11.06
CA TYR A 385 -3.09 5.27 -11.90
C TYR A 385 -3.39 4.02 -11.08
N PRO A 386 -4.18 3.07 -11.61
CA PRO A 386 -4.21 1.72 -11.11
C PRO A 386 -2.88 1.05 -11.49
N ALA A 387 -2.12 0.63 -10.51
CA ALA A 387 -0.88 -0.08 -10.73
C ALA A 387 -0.52 -0.93 -9.51
N SER A 388 0.28 -1.97 -9.73
CA SER A 388 0.83 -2.82 -8.68
C SER A 388 2.09 -3.50 -9.20
N HIS A 389 2.99 -3.84 -8.30
CA HIS A 389 4.18 -4.62 -8.62
C HIS A 389 4.37 -5.73 -7.60
N ILE A 390 5.04 -6.80 -8.04
CA ILE A 390 5.62 -7.78 -7.14
C ILE A 390 7.12 -7.81 -7.35
N LEU A 391 7.87 -7.63 -6.26
CA LEU A 391 9.30 -7.85 -6.21
C LEU A 391 9.54 -9.29 -5.80
N THR A 392 10.53 -9.94 -6.40
CA THR A 392 10.90 -11.31 -6.04
C THR A 392 12.40 -11.56 -6.23
N THR A 393 12.83 -12.77 -5.94
CA THR A 393 14.23 -13.22 -6.07
C THR A 393 14.48 -13.89 -7.42
N ALA A 394 15.74 -14.02 -7.83
CA ALA A 394 16.10 -14.76 -9.04
C ALA A 394 15.66 -16.25 -8.97
N GLU A 395 15.67 -16.87 -7.78
CA GLU A 395 15.24 -18.25 -7.59
C GLU A 395 13.73 -18.43 -7.85
N MET A 396 12.92 -17.44 -7.46
CA MET A 396 11.46 -17.50 -7.59
C MET A 396 10.96 -16.99 -8.95
N ASP A 397 11.82 -16.47 -9.81
CA ASP A 397 11.47 -16.05 -11.18
C ASP A 397 11.35 -17.28 -12.10
N ASN A 398 10.31 -18.08 -11.90
CA ASN A 398 10.10 -19.40 -12.50
C ASN A 398 8.85 -19.51 -13.37
N LEU A 399 8.15 -18.40 -13.64
CA LEU A 399 7.00 -18.37 -14.54
C LEU A 399 7.43 -18.07 -16.00
N ASN A 400 6.71 -18.64 -16.97
CA ASN A 400 6.85 -18.25 -18.36
C ASN A 400 6.09 -16.94 -18.67
N GLN A 401 6.18 -16.45 -19.91
CA GLN A 401 5.53 -15.20 -20.33
C GLN A 401 4.00 -15.19 -20.19
N PHE A 402 3.34 -16.35 -20.07
CA PHE A 402 1.88 -16.46 -19.88
C PHE A 402 1.50 -16.71 -18.42
N GLY A 403 2.47 -16.85 -17.53
CA GLY A 403 2.23 -17.20 -16.14
C GLY A 403 1.62 -16.08 -15.31
N ALA A 404 2.11 -14.84 -15.49
CA ALA A 404 1.64 -13.69 -14.70
C ALA A 404 1.57 -12.38 -15.49
N LEU A 405 2.19 -12.26 -16.68
CA LEU A 405 2.18 -11.01 -17.43
C LEU A 405 0.76 -10.69 -17.90
N VAL A 406 0.36 -9.45 -17.70
CA VAL A 406 -0.94 -8.91 -18.13
C VAL A 406 -0.75 -7.89 -19.26
N THR A 407 -1.81 -7.56 -19.98
CA THR A 407 -1.77 -6.62 -21.10
C THR A 407 -1.26 -5.25 -20.66
N ASN A 408 -1.77 -4.76 -19.53
CA ASN A 408 -1.39 -3.49 -18.90
C ASN A 408 -0.35 -3.74 -17.79
N GLY A 409 0.02 -2.67 -17.05
CA GLY A 409 1.04 -2.73 -15.99
C GLY A 409 2.41 -2.23 -16.44
N GLN A 410 2.57 -1.93 -17.75
CA GLN A 410 3.81 -1.40 -18.32
C GLN A 410 3.69 0.09 -18.70
N GLU A 411 2.72 0.78 -18.14
CA GLU A 411 2.39 2.17 -18.44
C GLU A 411 3.49 3.12 -17.96
N GLU A 412 4.07 3.86 -18.91
CA GLU A 412 5.16 4.81 -18.64
C GLU A 412 4.74 5.93 -17.69
N LEU A 413 3.50 6.45 -17.84
CA LEU A 413 3.01 7.52 -16.96
C LEU A 413 2.66 7.01 -15.57
N ALA A 414 2.15 5.77 -15.44
CA ALA A 414 1.95 5.15 -14.13
C ALA A 414 3.31 4.96 -13.42
N SER A 415 4.32 4.49 -14.15
CA SER A 415 5.68 4.35 -13.63
C SER A 415 6.29 5.69 -13.20
N LEU A 416 6.03 6.77 -13.96
CA LEU A 416 6.44 8.12 -13.58
C LEU A 416 5.75 8.59 -12.28
N ALA A 417 4.45 8.29 -12.10
CA ALA A 417 3.74 8.62 -10.86
C ALA A 417 4.37 7.93 -9.64
N TYR A 418 4.79 6.66 -9.79
CA TYR A 418 5.56 5.97 -8.75
C TYR A 418 6.88 6.70 -8.43
N LEU A 419 7.65 7.08 -9.45
CA LEU A 419 8.94 7.77 -9.26
C LEU A 419 8.74 9.13 -8.56
N VAL A 420 7.71 9.89 -8.92
CA VAL A 420 7.36 11.16 -8.23
C VAL A 420 7.04 10.90 -6.76
N THR A 421 6.24 9.89 -6.47
CA THR A 421 5.89 9.52 -5.09
C THR A 421 7.13 9.11 -4.28
N MET A 422 8.00 8.28 -4.86
CA MET A 422 9.26 7.85 -4.21
C MET A 422 10.19 9.04 -3.93
N GLU A 423 10.29 9.98 -4.87
CA GLU A 423 11.09 11.20 -4.70
C GLU A 423 10.60 12.04 -3.53
N PHE A 424 9.28 12.24 -3.43
CA PHE A 424 8.68 12.96 -2.30
C PHE A 424 8.97 12.27 -0.95
N ILE A 425 8.78 10.96 -0.87
CA ILE A 425 8.98 10.20 0.38
C ILE A 425 10.43 10.24 0.82
N GLN A 426 11.38 10.08 -0.10
CA GLN A 426 12.81 10.14 0.22
C GLN A 426 13.23 11.52 0.74
N ALA A 427 12.69 12.60 0.16
CA ALA A 427 12.96 13.96 0.62
C ALA A 427 12.31 14.25 1.99
N ASN A 428 11.27 13.50 2.38
CA ASN A 428 10.43 13.77 3.55
C ASN A 428 10.46 12.67 4.61
N HIS A 429 11.47 11.81 4.60
CA HIS A 429 11.65 10.72 5.55
C HIS A 429 11.39 11.13 7.02
N ASP A 430 12.04 12.20 7.48
CA ASP A 430 11.92 12.69 8.88
C ASP A 430 10.54 13.29 9.15
N TYR A 431 9.97 14.03 8.20
CA TYR A 431 8.65 14.61 8.34
C TYR A 431 7.58 13.52 8.43
N ILE A 432 7.60 12.54 7.53
CA ILE A 432 6.66 11.41 7.52
C ILE A 432 6.74 10.65 8.85
N SER A 433 7.96 10.34 9.31
CA SER A 433 8.15 9.70 10.62
C SER A 433 7.59 10.56 11.75
N GLY A 434 7.88 11.86 11.74
CA GLY A 434 7.52 12.81 12.78
C GLY A 434 6.01 13.02 12.90
N ILE A 435 5.33 13.31 11.79
CA ILE A 435 3.87 13.56 11.79
C ILE A 435 3.09 12.29 12.13
N GLY A 436 3.55 11.12 11.67
CA GLY A 436 2.95 9.84 12.02
C GLY A 436 3.09 9.50 13.51
N LYS A 437 4.27 9.71 14.10
CA LYS A 437 4.51 9.53 15.53
C LYS A 437 3.70 10.53 16.39
N TYR A 438 3.56 11.77 15.89
CA TYR A 438 2.72 12.77 16.53
C TYR A 438 1.27 12.29 16.60
N TYR A 439 0.71 11.86 15.47
CA TYR A 439 -0.66 11.34 15.42
C TYR A 439 -0.86 10.11 16.35
N GLU A 440 0.01 9.11 16.26
CA GLU A 440 -0.05 7.93 17.14
C GLU A 440 0.04 8.31 18.63
N GLY A 441 0.90 9.26 18.99
CA GLY A 441 1.05 9.77 20.35
C GLY A 441 -0.24 10.43 20.88
N GLU A 442 -0.93 11.20 20.04
CA GLU A 442 -2.21 11.80 20.41
C GLU A 442 -3.33 10.74 20.57
N LEU A 443 -3.36 9.69 19.73
CA LEU A 443 -4.29 8.56 19.94
C LEU A 443 -4.01 7.85 21.27
N ARG A 444 -2.75 7.62 21.62
CA ARG A 444 -2.39 7.04 22.93
C ARG A 444 -2.76 7.96 24.10
N SER A 445 -2.81 9.27 23.88
CA SER A 445 -3.31 10.24 24.86
C SER A 445 -4.84 10.14 25.03
N LEU A 446 -5.59 9.87 23.94
CA LEU A 446 -7.02 9.56 24.02
C LEU A 446 -7.28 8.26 24.81
N LEU A 447 -6.52 7.20 24.57
CA LEU A 447 -6.62 5.95 25.35
C LEU A 447 -6.48 6.21 26.85
N LYS A 448 -5.49 7.02 27.28
CA LYS A 448 -5.29 7.36 28.71
C LYS A 448 -6.47 8.13 29.31
N ARG A 449 -7.16 8.95 28.50
CA ARG A 449 -8.35 9.72 28.94
C ARG A 449 -9.63 8.90 28.98
N TYR A 450 -9.75 7.91 28.07
CA TYR A 450 -10.96 7.09 27.89
C TYR A 450 -10.68 5.58 28.01
N PRO A 451 -10.01 5.10 29.07
CA PRO A 451 -9.63 3.70 29.22
C PRO A 451 -10.81 2.73 29.39
N HIS A 452 -12.03 3.26 29.61
CA HIS A 452 -13.27 2.48 29.71
C HIS A 452 -14.02 2.36 28.38
N ILE A 453 -13.58 3.08 27.34
CA ILE A 453 -14.16 3.05 25.98
C ILE A 453 -13.15 2.45 25.00
N ILE A 454 -11.92 2.93 25.03
CA ILE A 454 -10.83 2.47 24.18
C ILE A 454 -10.11 1.32 24.85
N SER A 455 -10.05 0.18 24.20
CA SER A 455 -9.33 -1.00 24.71
C SER A 455 -7.85 -0.96 24.36
N GLU A 456 -7.50 -0.46 23.16
CA GLU A 456 -6.12 -0.46 22.67
C GLU A 456 -5.94 0.53 21.51
N ILE A 457 -4.69 0.98 21.29
CA ILE A 457 -4.25 1.66 20.06
C ILE A 457 -3.31 0.70 19.34
N GLU A 458 -3.72 0.27 18.18
CA GLU A 458 -2.99 -0.66 17.32
C GLU A 458 -2.40 0.03 16.09
N GLY A 459 -1.57 -0.71 15.33
CA GLY A 459 -0.90 -0.19 14.15
C GLY A 459 0.35 0.62 14.47
N GLN A 460 0.70 1.52 13.56
CA GLN A 460 1.92 2.32 13.66
C GLN A 460 1.78 3.63 12.88
N ARG A 461 2.12 4.74 13.52
CA ARG A 461 2.14 6.08 12.88
C ARG A 461 0.82 6.41 12.15
N HIS A 462 0.87 6.69 10.84
CA HIS A 462 -0.31 7.00 10.02
C HIS A 462 -1.33 5.85 9.93
N LEU A 463 -0.85 4.62 10.07
CA LEU A 463 -1.66 3.39 10.02
C LEU A 463 -2.18 2.99 11.40
N SER A 464 -2.37 3.95 12.30
CA SER A 464 -2.86 3.69 13.65
C SER A 464 -4.37 3.61 13.68
N SER A 465 -4.90 2.78 14.59
CA SER A 465 -6.33 2.57 14.78
C SER A 465 -6.70 2.54 16.27
N ILE A 466 -7.96 2.84 16.53
CA ILE A 466 -8.54 2.82 17.87
C ILE A 466 -9.40 1.57 18.02
N PHE A 467 -9.10 0.71 18.98
CA PHE A 467 -9.91 -0.43 19.34
C PHE A 467 -10.85 -0.11 20.49
N PHE A 468 -12.06 -0.65 20.43
CA PHE A 468 -13.12 -0.44 21.40
C PHE A 468 -13.46 -1.75 22.08
N PHE A 469 -14.04 -1.66 23.29
CA PHE A 469 -14.58 -2.84 23.97
C PHE A 469 -15.86 -3.37 23.32
N LYS A 470 -16.66 -2.49 22.69
CA LYS A 470 -17.96 -2.84 22.12
C LYS A 470 -18.13 -2.29 20.70
N ALA A 471 -18.79 -3.05 19.84
CA ALA A 471 -19.08 -2.64 18.46
C ALA A 471 -19.93 -1.36 18.40
N GLU A 472 -20.86 -1.20 19.33
CA GLU A 472 -21.74 -0.04 19.44
C GLU A 472 -20.92 1.25 19.67
N GLN A 473 -19.89 1.17 20.52
CA GLN A 473 -18.98 2.30 20.79
C GLN A 473 -18.22 2.72 19.53
N ALA A 474 -17.67 1.76 18.77
CA ALA A 474 -16.99 2.03 17.51
C ALA A 474 -17.94 2.66 16.47
N LEU A 475 -19.18 2.16 16.39
CA LEU A 475 -20.19 2.70 15.46
C LEU A 475 -20.63 4.10 15.86
N GLU A 476 -20.88 4.37 17.14
CA GLU A 476 -21.26 5.71 17.63
C GLU A 476 -20.13 6.72 17.35
N PHE A 477 -18.89 6.32 17.62
CA PHE A 477 -17.70 7.12 17.34
C PHE A 477 -17.60 7.52 15.87
N ILE A 478 -17.66 6.55 14.95
CA ILE A 478 -17.56 6.85 13.51
C ILE A 478 -18.76 7.62 12.98
N HIS A 479 -19.97 7.36 13.48
CA HIS A 479 -21.17 8.10 13.08
C HIS A 479 -21.05 9.59 13.44
N TYR A 480 -20.54 9.90 14.62
CA TYR A 480 -20.29 11.27 15.03
C TYR A 480 -19.29 11.96 14.10
N LEU A 481 -18.15 11.33 13.82
CA LEU A 481 -17.11 11.90 12.96
C LEU A 481 -17.58 12.05 11.50
N ASN A 482 -18.27 11.05 10.95
CA ASN A 482 -18.83 11.13 9.60
C ASN A 482 -19.89 12.24 9.50
N ALA A 483 -20.71 12.47 10.54
CA ALA A 483 -21.64 13.60 10.59
C ALA A 483 -20.95 14.96 10.61
N LYS A 484 -19.69 15.01 11.04
CA LYS A 484 -18.81 16.17 10.99
C LYS A 484 -17.99 16.26 9.69
N CYS A 485 -18.33 15.45 8.68
CA CYS A 485 -17.61 15.36 7.42
C CYS A 485 -16.13 14.92 7.57
N ILE A 486 -15.85 14.09 8.56
CA ILE A 486 -14.55 13.42 8.73
C ILE A 486 -14.72 11.96 8.26
N ASP A 487 -14.11 11.61 7.13
CA ASP A 487 -14.26 10.28 6.53
C ASP A 487 -13.44 9.24 7.29
N ILE A 488 -14.12 8.44 8.10
CA ILE A 488 -13.55 7.36 8.91
C ILE A 488 -14.41 6.10 8.81
N SER A 489 -13.81 4.92 8.94
CA SER A 489 -14.52 3.63 8.89
C SER A 489 -14.36 2.84 10.16
N ALA A 490 -15.40 2.06 10.52
CA ALA A 490 -15.28 1.01 11.52
C ALA A 490 -15.05 -0.36 10.88
N GLN A 491 -14.30 -1.18 11.56
CA GLN A 491 -14.18 -2.60 11.34
C GLN A 491 -14.92 -3.32 12.47
N THR A 492 -16.13 -3.83 12.17
CA THR A 492 -17.01 -4.51 13.13
C THR A 492 -17.62 -5.80 12.59
N TYR A 493 -17.24 -6.16 11.35
CA TYR A 493 -17.85 -7.28 10.61
C TYR A 493 -17.17 -8.62 10.85
N LYS A 494 -16.05 -8.65 11.55
CA LYS A 494 -15.39 -9.89 11.96
C LYS A 494 -15.69 -10.15 13.43
N SER A 495 -16.37 -11.26 13.71
CA SER A 495 -16.82 -11.63 15.05
C SER A 495 -15.66 -11.86 16.02
N ASP A 496 -14.51 -12.28 15.48
CA ASP A 496 -13.35 -12.68 16.26
C ASP A 496 -12.26 -11.58 16.33
N CYS A 497 -12.57 -10.37 15.84
CA CYS A 497 -11.68 -9.23 15.88
C CYS A 497 -12.33 -8.11 16.71
N PRO A 498 -11.62 -7.50 17.64
CA PRO A 498 -12.15 -6.37 18.40
C PRO A 498 -12.62 -5.26 17.44
N PRO A 499 -13.72 -4.56 17.77
CA PRO A 499 -14.22 -3.49 16.93
C PRO A 499 -13.22 -2.33 16.91
N ALA A 500 -12.96 -1.79 15.73
CA ALA A 500 -11.96 -0.75 15.54
C ALA A 500 -12.45 0.40 14.67
N ALA A 501 -11.94 1.61 14.90
CA ALA A 501 -12.01 2.73 13.98
C ALA A 501 -10.66 2.89 13.27
N LEU A 502 -10.70 2.89 11.93
CA LEU A 502 -9.53 2.84 11.08
C LEU A 502 -9.23 4.21 10.47
N THR A 503 -7.98 4.62 10.59
CA THR A 503 -7.43 5.78 9.88
C THR A 503 -6.18 5.38 9.09
N LYS A 504 -5.84 6.19 8.11
CA LYS A 504 -4.58 6.14 7.37
C LYS A 504 -4.36 7.51 6.73
N LEU A 505 -3.73 8.39 7.49
CA LEU A 505 -3.58 9.80 7.10
C LEU A 505 -2.70 9.95 5.87
N PRO A 506 -3.00 10.86 4.95
CA PRO A 506 -2.09 11.22 3.86
C PRO A 506 -0.73 11.66 4.40
N LEU A 507 0.34 11.37 3.66
CA LEU A 507 1.72 11.68 4.05
C LEU A 507 2.00 13.19 4.17
N ILE A 508 1.16 14.01 3.51
CA ILE A 508 1.21 15.48 3.53
C ILE A 508 0.37 16.08 4.67
N SER A 509 -0.14 15.29 5.61
CA SER A 509 -0.92 15.76 6.75
C SER A 509 -0.13 16.77 7.58
N SER A 510 -0.78 17.88 7.95
CA SER A 510 -0.16 18.92 8.78
C SER A 510 -0.48 18.72 10.28
N PRO A 511 0.30 19.31 11.19
CA PRO A 511 -0.05 19.35 12.62
C PRO A 511 -1.44 19.93 12.88
N LYS A 512 -1.85 20.99 12.16
CA LYS A 512 -3.19 21.59 12.28
C LYS A 512 -4.29 20.58 11.93
N MET A 513 -4.09 19.80 10.85
CA MET A 513 -5.03 18.75 10.45
C MET A 513 -5.12 17.65 11.52
N VAL A 514 -3.99 17.20 12.08
CA VAL A 514 -3.96 16.20 13.15
C VAL A 514 -4.67 16.73 14.41
N ASP A 515 -4.38 17.97 14.84
CA ASP A 515 -5.03 18.59 16.00
C ASP A 515 -6.55 18.70 15.80
N PHE A 516 -6.99 19.05 14.58
CA PHE A 516 -8.42 19.09 14.23
C PHE A 516 -9.06 17.71 14.36
N LEU A 517 -8.44 16.68 13.80
CA LEU A 517 -8.93 15.30 13.86
C LEU A 517 -9.03 14.81 15.30
N ILE A 518 -7.96 14.96 16.09
CA ILE A 518 -7.90 14.52 17.49
C ILE A 518 -8.93 15.23 18.36
N ARG A 519 -9.14 16.54 18.18
CA ARG A 519 -10.18 17.30 18.90
C ARG A 519 -11.58 16.73 18.62
N ASN A 520 -11.89 16.45 17.34
CA ASN A 520 -13.20 15.87 17.00
C ASN A 520 -13.34 14.42 17.51
N MET A 521 -12.25 13.63 17.55
CA MET A 521 -12.25 12.31 18.17
C MET A 521 -12.51 12.40 19.68
N ASP A 522 -11.91 13.37 20.37
CA ASP A 522 -12.15 13.63 21.78
C ASP A 522 -13.62 14.00 22.05
N GLU A 523 -14.19 14.90 21.26
CA GLU A 523 -15.62 15.25 21.35
C GLU A 523 -16.55 14.06 21.10
N ALA A 524 -16.18 13.15 20.17
CA ALA A 524 -16.93 11.92 19.93
C ALA A 524 -16.89 10.99 21.16
N LEU A 525 -15.71 10.79 21.76
CA LEU A 525 -15.50 9.92 22.92
C LEU A 525 -16.23 10.42 24.17
N GLN A 526 -16.32 11.75 24.38
CA GLN A 526 -17.09 12.35 25.49
C GLN A 526 -18.58 12.02 25.44
N ARG A 527 -19.14 11.67 24.30
CA ARG A 527 -20.56 11.38 24.08
C ARG A 527 -20.90 9.91 24.28
N ILE A 528 -19.92 9.01 24.12
CA ILE A 528 -20.08 7.57 24.27
C ILE A 528 -20.21 7.24 25.78
N LYS A 529 -21.24 6.46 26.10
CA LYS A 529 -21.54 6.04 27.48
C LYS A 529 -20.95 4.68 27.81
#